data_f31f0fa0e25c5fd8b910e1197b27a253
#
_entry.id   f31f0fa0e25c5fd8b910e1197b27a253
#
_cell.length_a   1.000
_cell.length_b   1.000
_cell.length_c   1.000
_cell.angle_alpha   90.00
_cell.angle_beta   90.00
_cell.angle_gamma   90.00
#
_symmetry.space_group_name_H-M   'P 1'
#
loop_
_entity.id
_entity.type
_entity.pdbx_description
1 polymer ?
#
loop_
_entity_poly.entity_id
_entity_poly.type
_entity_poly.pdbx_seq_one_letter_code
_entity_poly.pdbx_strand_id
1 'polypeptide(L)'
;MKISVLQMPVAIGAREINMAALRRMLEDAMADAPDIVVLPELWDIGFFPRPLEKYVDENGAKAKTLLSLLAKQYHVHIVGGSVAVKIGDYIANRCYVFDRNGDLVADYDKTHLFSPAKEDKFFRKGDHRAVFSLDGVKCAVAVCYDLRFPELFRRYALDDAAVIFLPSAWPTARIEHWATLSQARAVENQVFFVAVNGSGAFANGMPLGGRSAIIDPWGVRLAEADEREAILTAEIDLSVRDEIKRTIDVFHDRREELY
;
A
#
# COMPACT_ATOMS: atom_id res chain seq x y z
N MET A 1 15.57 -2.31 9.03
CA MET A 1 14.81 -1.33 8.21
C MET A 1 13.56 -0.94 8.97
N LYS A 2 13.36 0.36 9.16
CA LYS A 2 12.23 0.87 9.96
C LYS A 2 11.12 1.39 9.03
N ILE A 3 9.89 0.94 9.21
CA ILE A 3 8.75 1.28 8.36
C ILE A 3 7.68 1.97 9.20
N SER A 4 7.21 3.13 8.74
CA SER A 4 6.07 3.83 9.31
C SER A 4 4.87 3.76 8.35
N VAL A 5 3.72 3.38 8.88
CA VAL A 5 2.45 3.31 8.18
C VAL A 5 1.58 4.46 8.64
N LEU A 6 1.05 5.25 7.71
CA LEU A 6 0.10 6.32 8.01
C LEU A 6 -1.33 5.83 7.78
N GLN A 7 -2.02 5.43 8.85
CA GLN A 7 -3.46 5.16 8.81
C GLN A 7 -4.22 6.49 8.85
N MET A 8 -4.33 7.11 7.67
CA MET A 8 -4.83 8.48 7.52
C MET A 8 -6.35 8.57 7.66
N PRO A 9 -6.87 9.67 8.23
CA PRO A 9 -8.27 10.05 8.12
C PRO A 9 -8.51 10.62 6.71
N VAL A 10 -9.23 9.88 5.88
CA VAL A 10 -9.45 10.27 4.48
C VAL A 10 -10.82 10.90 4.32
N ALA A 11 -10.88 12.20 4.02
CA ALA A 11 -12.10 12.95 3.74
C ALA A 11 -12.44 12.88 2.24
N ILE A 12 -13.68 12.48 1.92
CA ILE A 12 -14.16 12.27 0.55
C ILE A 12 -14.20 13.58 -0.23
N GLY A 13 -13.53 13.62 -1.38
CA GLY A 13 -13.50 14.77 -2.30
C GLY A 13 -12.73 15.99 -1.77
N ALA A 14 -12.08 15.89 -0.62
CA ALA A 14 -11.46 17.02 0.08
C ALA A 14 -9.91 16.98 -0.01
N ARG A 15 -9.38 17.06 -1.23
CA ARG A 15 -7.93 16.90 -1.51
C ARG A 15 -7.04 17.75 -0.61
N GLU A 16 -7.33 19.03 -0.44
CA GLU A 16 -6.50 19.93 0.35
C GLU A 16 -6.48 19.54 1.84
N ILE A 17 -7.61 19.07 2.38
CA ILE A 17 -7.69 18.54 3.76
C ILE A 17 -6.84 17.28 3.88
N ASN A 18 -6.93 16.37 2.93
CA ASN A 18 -6.17 15.12 2.93
C ASN A 18 -4.66 15.38 2.75
N MET A 19 -4.29 16.32 1.90
CA MET A 19 -2.87 16.74 1.74
C MET A 19 -2.32 17.38 3.01
N ALA A 20 -3.12 18.17 3.73
CA ALA A 20 -2.73 18.73 5.02
C ALA A 20 -2.56 17.65 6.09
N ALA A 21 -3.48 16.67 6.14
CA ALA A 21 -3.38 15.51 7.03
C ALA A 21 -2.12 14.69 6.74
N LEU A 22 -1.82 14.42 5.46
CA LEU A 22 -0.58 13.74 5.07
C LEU A 22 0.66 14.48 5.59
N ARG A 23 0.76 15.79 5.37
CA ARG A 23 1.94 16.58 5.80
C ARG A 23 2.15 16.50 7.31
N ARG A 24 1.08 16.69 8.08
CA ARG A 24 1.10 16.58 9.53
C ARG A 24 1.54 15.20 10.01
N MET A 25 0.87 14.16 9.52
CA MET A 25 1.17 12.77 9.96
C MET A 25 2.57 12.33 9.53
N LEU A 26 3.04 12.77 8.35
CA LEU A 26 4.41 12.46 7.91
C LEU A 26 5.43 13.17 8.79
N GLU A 27 5.22 14.44 9.14
CA GLU A 27 6.08 15.19 10.08
C GLU A 27 6.12 14.48 11.45
N ASP A 28 4.96 14.09 11.97
CA ASP A 28 4.86 13.36 13.25
C ASP A 28 5.60 12.00 13.17
N ALA A 29 5.49 11.28 12.05
CA ALA A 29 6.17 10.01 11.85
C ALA A 29 7.72 10.12 11.85
N MET A 30 8.26 11.27 11.49
CA MET A 30 9.72 11.48 11.49
C MET A 30 10.35 11.44 12.88
N ALA A 31 9.57 11.57 13.96
CA ALA A 31 10.07 11.37 15.32
C ALA A 31 10.65 9.97 15.56
N ASP A 32 10.15 8.97 14.82
CA ASP A 32 10.65 7.60 14.86
C ASP A 32 11.80 7.33 13.88
N ALA A 33 12.20 8.32 13.07
CA ALA A 33 13.22 8.21 12.02
C ALA A 33 13.04 6.96 11.12
N PRO A 34 11.90 6.80 10.42
CA PRO A 34 11.67 5.67 9.54
C PRO A 34 12.53 5.74 8.27
N ASP A 35 12.85 4.57 7.71
CA ASP A 35 13.45 4.46 6.38
C ASP A 35 12.39 4.59 5.28
N ILE A 36 11.17 4.08 5.55
CA ILE A 36 10.05 4.06 4.59
C ILE A 36 8.77 4.54 5.27
N VAL A 37 8.02 5.41 4.58
CA VAL A 37 6.65 5.80 4.96
C VAL A 37 5.67 5.28 3.93
N VAL A 38 4.52 4.74 4.37
CA VAL A 38 3.52 4.11 3.51
C VAL A 38 2.15 4.74 3.72
N LEU A 39 1.48 5.10 2.61
CA LEU A 39 0.18 5.76 2.59
C LEU A 39 -0.94 4.81 2.16
N PRO A 40 -2.24 5.09 2.47
CA PRO A 40 -3.36 4.27 2.07
C PRO A 40 -3.79 4.49 0.60
N GLU A 41 -4.82 3.76 0.15
CA GLU A 41 -5.42 3.88 -1.19
C GLU A 41 -6.26 5.15 -1.31
N LEU A 42 -6.16 5.81 -2.49
CA LEU A 42 -6.91 7.02 -2.87
C LEU A 42 -6.92 8.09 -1.76
N TRP A 43 -5.79 8.22 -1.10
CA TRP A 43 -5.64 9.06 0.10
C TRP A 43 -5.94 10.53 -0.15
N ASP A 44 -5.77 11.02 -1.39
CA ASP A 44 -5.95 12.42 -1.73
C ASP A 44 -7.43 12.84 -1.87
N ILE A 45 -8.30 11.91 -2.34
CA ILE A 45 -9.71 12.20 -2.60
C ILE A 45 -10.68 11.23 -1.90
N GLY A 46 -10.18 10.17 -1.27
CA GLY A 46 -10.97 9.07 -0.75
C GLY A 46 -11.48 8.14 -1.85
N PHE A 47 -12.13 7.03 -1.43
CA PHE A 47 -12.56 6.00 -2.36
C PHE A 47 -13.59 6.53 -3.36
N PHE A 48 -13.08 6.95 -4.48
CA PHE A 48 -13.58 7.65 -5.66
C PHE A 48 -14.95 8.37 -5.50
N PRO A 49 -14.93 9.65 -5.07
CA PRO A 49 -16.10 10.51 -5.07
C PRO A 49 -16.64 10.71 -6.49
N ARG A 50 -17.92 11.06 -6.62
CA ARG A 50 -18.56 11.20 -7.92
C ARG A 50 -19.05 12.63 -8.19
N PRO A 51 -18.97 13.11 -9.43
CA PRO A 51 -18.34 12.47 -10.60
C PRO A 51 -16.81 12.45 -10.46
N LEU A 52 -16.18 11.29 -10.75
CA LEU A 52 -14.73 11.08 -10.51
C LEU A 52 -13.86 12.07 -11.28
N GLU A 53 -14.26 12.45 -12.50
CA GLU A 53 -13.51 13.33 -13.40
C GLU A 53 -13.19 14.71 -12.79
N LYS A 54 -13.98 15.17 -11.81
CA LYS A 54 -13.71 16.41 -11.08
C LYS A 54 -12.54 16.32 -10.10
N TYR A 55 -12.14 15.11 -9.75
CA TYR A 55 -11.19 14.85 -8.67
C TYR A 55 -9.89 14.21 -9.13
N VAL A 56 -9.80 13.81 -10.39
CA VAL A 56 -8.59 13.18 -10.93
C VAL A 56 -7.37 14.10 -10.90
N ASP A 57 -6.20 13.50 -10.80
CA ASP A 57 -4.92 14.19 -10.94
C ASP A 57 -4.40 13.97 -12.37
N GLU A 58 -4.35 15.03 -13.18
CA GLU A 58 -3.87 14.96 -14.56
C GLU A 58 -2.40 14.52 -14.57
N ASN A 59 -2.14 13.36 -15.19
CA ASN A 59 -0.83 12.72 -15.27
C ASN A 59 -0.16 12.49 -13.89
N GLY A 60 -0.93 12.53 -12.79
CA GLY A 60 -0.41 12.41 -11.43
C GLY A 60 0.50 13.57 -10.99
N ALA A 61 0.37 14.74 -11.63
CA ALA A 61 1.30 15.83 -11.45
C ALA A 61 1.34 16.35 -10.01
N LYS A 62 0.15 16.48 -9.37
CA LYS A 62 0.06 16.98 -7.98
C LYS A 62 0.65 15.99 -6.99
N ALA A 63 0.25 14.70 -7.11
CA ALA A 63 0.73 13.65 -6.23
C ALA A 63 2.25 13.47 -6.38
N LYS A 64 2.75 13.37 -7.61
CA LYS A 64 4.20 13.21 -7.86
C LYS A 64 4.99 14.37 -7.29
N THR A 65 4.57 15.62 -7.55
CA THR A 65 5.28 16.80 -7.03
C THR A 65 5.31 16.80 -5.51
N LEU A 66 4.18 16.52 -4.85
CA LEU A 66 4.09 16.50 -3.39
C LEU A 66 4.95 15.39 -2.78
N LEU A 67 4.78 14.14 -3.26
CA LEU A 67 5.46 12.99 -2.68
C LEU A 67 6.99 13.06 -2.91
N SER A 68 7.44 13.47 -4.11
CA SER A 68 8.85 13.71 -4.40
C SER A 68 9.46 14.75 -3.47
N LEU A 69 8.75 15.91 -3.29
CA LEU A 69 9.20 16.96 -2.39
C LEU A 69 9.32 16.47 -0.94
N LEU A 70 8.31 15.74 -0.44
CA LEU A 70 8.30 15.22 0.93
C LEU A 70 9.38 14.15 1.13
N ALA A 71 9.56 13.23 0.19
CA ALA A 71 10.61 12.21 0.24
C ALA A 71 12.00 12.85 0.36
N LYS A 72 12.27 13.84 -0.48
CA LYS A 72 13.52 14.60 -0.47
C LYS A 72 13.69 15.44 0.81
N GLN A 73 12.65 16.15 1.23
CA GLN A 73 12.67 17.02 2.41
C GLN A 73 13.02 16.26 3.69
N TYR A 74 12.40 15.09 3.87
CA TYR A 74 12.58 14.27 5.06
C TYR A 74 13.62 13.15 4.90
N HIS A 75 14.22 13.04 3.72
CA HIS A 75 15.18 12.00 3.37
C HIS A 75 14.69 10.59 3.67
N VAL A 76 13.45 10.29 3.29
CA VAL A 76 12.73 9.05 3.56
C VAL A 76 12.15 8.48 2.25
N HIS A 77 12.12 7.15 2.11
CA HIS A 77 11.38 6.53 1.00
C HIS A 77 9.88 6.65 1.23
N ILE A 78 9.11 6.89 0.17
CA ILE A 78 7.66 6.99 0.26
C ILE A 78 7.00 5.98 -0.69
N VAL A 79 6.27 5.00 -0.14
CA VAL A 79 5.28 4.23 -0.88
C VAL A 79 3.98 5.04 -0.81
N GLY A 80 3.68 5.75 -1.88
CA GLY A 80 2.76 6.88 -1.91
C GLY A 80 1.26 6.51 -1.90
N GLY A 81 0.91 5.33 -1.40
CA GLY A 81 -0.48 4.90 -1.42
C GLY A 81 -0.99 4.78 -2.84
N SER A 82 -2.20 5.25 -3.10
CA SER A 82 -2.64 5.46 -4.48
C SER A 82 -3.48 6.73 -4.64
N VAL A 83 -3.58 7.19 -5.88
CA VAL A 83 -4.36 8.34 -6.31
C VAL A 83 -5.10 8.05 -7.61
N ALA A 84 -6.21 8.77 -7.88
CA ALA A 84 -6.91 8.68 -9.15
C ALA A 84 -6.22 9.55 -10.20
N VAL A 85 -5.54 8.92 -11.14
CA VAL A 85 -4.73 9.58 -12.18
C VAL A 85 -5.40 9.48 -13.53
N LYS A 86 -5.61 10.61 -14.21
CA LYS A 86 -6.01 10.63 -15.61
C LYS A 86 -4.79 10.62 -16.50
N ILE A 87 -4.76 9.67 -17.44
CA ILE A 87 -3.67 9.47 -18.40
C ILE A 87 -4.30 9.40 -19.78
N GLY A 88 -4.18 10.47 -20.57
CA GLY A 88 -4.85 10.55 -21.86
C GLY A 88 -6.37 10.39 -21.71
N ASP A 89 -6.91 9.28 -22.22
CA ASP A 89 -8.37 9.00 -22.27
C ASP A 89 -8.87 8.09 -21.12
N TYR A 90 -8.01 7.62 -20.23
CA TYR A 90 -8.40 6.73 -19.13
C TYR A 90 -7.98 7.26 -17.75
N ILE A 91 -8.59 6.68 -16.72
CA ILE A 91 -8.25 6.93 -15.31
C ILE A 91 -7.69 5.64 -14.71
N ALA A 92 -6.57 5.75 -13.98
CA ALA A 92 -5.96 4.66 -13.22
C ALA A 92 -6.02 4.94 -11.71
N ASN A 93 -6.18 3.88 -10.92
CA ASN A 93 -5.93 3.90 -9.48
C ASN A 93 -4.44 3.56 -9.30
N ARG A 94 -3.58 4.59 -9.19
CA ARG A 94 -2.12 4.47 -9.35
C ARG A 94 -1.38 4.77 -8.06
N CYS A 95 -0.50 3.85 -7.67
CA CYS A 95 0.52 4.05 -6.66
C CYS A 95 1.81 4.57 -7.30
N TYR A 96 2.47 5.50 -6.62
CA TYR A 96 3.82 5.96 -6.94
C TYR A 96 4.77 5.63 -5.79
N VAL A 97 6.00 5.24 -6.10
CA VAL A 97 7.05 4.99 -5.10
C VAL A 97 8.21 5.92 -5.35
N PHE A 98 8.63 6.65 -4.33
CA PHE A 98 9.75 7.57 -4.37
C PHE A 98 10.86 7.11 -3.46
N ASP A 99 12.10 7.24 -3.91
CA ASP A 99 13.25 7.08 -3.05
C ASP A 99 13.49 8.31 -2.15
N ARG A 100 14.42 8.21 -1.23
CA ARG A 100 14.76 9.30 -0.28
C ARG A 100 15.36 10.55 -0.92
N ASN A 101 15.75 10.50 -2.22
CA ASN A 101 16.21 11.66 -2.99
C ASN A 101 15.04 12.35 -3.71
N GLY A 102 13.83 11.78 -3.64
CA GLY A 102 12.64 12.26 -4.32
C GLY A 102 12.52 11.78 -5.75
N ASP A 103 13.32 10.78 -6.16
CA ASP A 103 13.24 10.18 -7.49
C ASP A 103 12.15 9.12 -7.55
N LEU A 104 11.36 9.11 -8.63
CA LEU A 104 10.33 8.11 -8.87
C LEU A 104 11.01 6.78 -9.25
N VAL A 105 10.89 5.75 -8.40
CA VAL A 105 11.52 4.45 -8.62
C VAL A 105 10.55 3.38 -9.13
N ALA A 106 9.25 3.55 -8.90
CA ALA A 106 8.21 2.67 -9.43
C ALA A 106 6.85 3.35 -9.48
N ASP A 107 5.99 2.87 -10.36
CA ASP A 107 4.56 3.08 -10.31
C ASP A 107 3.80 1.76 -10.50
N TYR A 108 2.53 1.72 -10.06
CA TYR A 108 1.68 0.55 -10.15
C TYR A 108 0.23 0.95 -10.32
N ASP A 109 -0.41 0.51 -11.38
CA ASP A 109 -1.86 0.62 -11.55
C ASP A 109 -2.54 -0.61 -10.95
N LYS A 110 -3.54 -0.39 -10.09
CA LYS A 110 -4.33 -1.46 -9.48
C LYS A 110 -4.80 -2.46 -10.53
N THR A 111 -4.38 -3.71 -10.37
CA THR A 111 -4.62 -4.78 -11.36
C THR A 111 -6.03 -5.34 -11.24
N HIS A 112 -6.53 -5.53 -9.99
CA HIS A 112 -7.86 -6.06 -9.74
C HIS A 112 -8.77 -4.97 -9.20
N LEU A 113 -9.67 -4.47 -10.06
CA LEU A 113 -10.64 -3.43 -9.70
C LEU A 113 -11.84 -4.03 -8.95
N PHE A 114 -12.30 -3.34 -7.90
CA PHE A 114 -13.38 -3.80 -7.03
C PHE A 114 -14.75 -3.68 -7.73
N SER A 115 -15.11 -4.70 -8.49
CA SER A 115 -16.36 -4.76 -9.28
C SER A 115 -17.65 -4.59 -8.46
N PRO A 116 -17.73 -5.02 -7.16
CA PRO A 116 -18.93 -4.74 -6.36
C PRO A 116 -19.23 -3.25 -6.17
N ALA A 117 -18.20 -2.38 -6.19
CA ALA A 117 -18.38 -0.92 -6.20
C ALA A 117 -18.38 -0.33 -7.62
N LYS A 118 -18.37 -1.16 -8.66
CA LYS A 118 -18.28 -0.76 -10.06
C LYS A 118 -17.02 0.06 -10.38
N GLU A 119 -15.91 -0.23 -9.69
CA GLU A 119 -14.62 0.44 -9.91
C GLU A 119 -14.14 0.25 -11.35
N ASP A 120 -14.41 -0.93 -11.94
CA ASP A 120 -14.13 -1.28 -13.33
C ASP A 120 -14.86 -0.44 -14.39
N LYS A 121 -15.84 0.37 -13.99
CA LYS A 121 -16.55 1.31 -14.88
C LYS A 121 -15.88 2.67 -14.95
N PHE A 122 -14.95 2.97 -14.04
CA PHE A 122 -14.33 4.27 -13.89
C PHE A 122 -12.82 4.22 -14.06
N PHE A 123 -12.20 3.11 -13.69
CA PHE A 123 -10.76 2.92 -13.76
C PHE A 123 -10.38 1.86 -14.79
N ARG A 124 -9.25 2.07 -15.44
CA ARG A 124 -8.59 1.06 -16.26
C ARG A 124 -7.78 0.14 -15.35
N LYS A 125 -7.82 -1.18 -15.62
CA LYS A 125 -6.99 -2.18 -14.95
C LYS A 125 -5.52 -1.99 -15.30
N GLY A 126 -4.64 -2.16 -14.31
CA GLY A 126 -3.21 -2.29 -14.54
C GLY A 126 -2.86 -3.56 -15.32
N ASP A 127 -1.75 -3.52 -16.04
CA ASP A 127 -1.27 -4.57 -16.92
C ASP A 127 0.15 -5.07 -16.58
N HIS A 128 0.73 -4.56 -15.51
CA HIS A 128 2.07 -4.93 -15.05
C HIS A 128 2.15 -5.10 -13.54
N ARG A 129 3.15 -5.83 -13.08
CA ARG A 129 3.54 -5.96 -11.68
C ARG A 129 4.63 -4.95 -11.36
N ALA A 130 4.62 -4.39 -10.14
CA ALA A 130 5.66 -3.48 -9.68
C ALA A 130 6.56 -4.16 -8.65
N VAL A 131 7.79 -4.46 -9.07
CA VAL A 131 8.90 -4.88 -8.20
C VAL A 131 10.00 -3.83 -8.34
N PHE A 132 10.52 -3.35 -7.22
CA PHE A 132 11.49 -2.26 -7.14
C PHE A 132 12.45 -2.49 -5.97
N SER A 133 13.47 -1.67 -5.85
CA SER A 133 14.42 -1.75 -4.72
C SER A 133 14.44 -0.45 -3.93
N LEU A 134 14.42 -0.56 -2.60
CA LEU A 134 14.67 0.53 -1.66
C LEU A 134 15.85 0.11 -0.77
N ASP A 135 16.93 0.89 -0.77
CA ASP A 135 18.18 0.59 -0.05
C ASP A 135 18.70 -0.85 -0.31
N GLY A 136 18.59 -1.33 -1.54
CA GLY A 136 19.02 -2.67 -1.93
C GLY A 136 18.05 -3.80 -1.58
N VAL A 137 16.95 -3.51 -0.87
CA VAL A 137 15.90 -4.49 -0.54
C VAL A 137 14.87 -4.54 -1.65
N LYS A 138 14.63 -5.73 -2.22
CA LYS A 138 13.55 -5.93 -3.18
C LYS A 138 12.19 -5.83 -2.53
N CYS A 139 11.37 -4.95 -3.05
CA CYS A 139 10.03 -4.66 -2.59
C CYS A 139 9.01 -4.81 -3.72
N ALA A 140 7.74 -4.99 -3.36
CA ALA A 140 6.63 -4.97 -4.31
C ALA A 140 5.45 -4.18 -3.74
N VAL A 141 4.54 -3.75 -4.62
CA VAL A 141 3.30 -3.08 -4.23
C VAL A 141 2.10 -3.68 -4.95
N ALA A 142 1.01 -3.83 -4.20
CA ALA A 142 -0.33 -4.17 -4.68
C ALA A 142 -1.32 -3.21 -4.02
N VAL A 143 -2.56 -3.12 -4.52
CA VAL A 143 -3.54 -2.16 -3.99
C VAL A 143 -4.85 -2.87 -3.62
N CYS A 144 -5.20 -2.80 -2.33
CA CYS A 144 -6.53 -3.10 -1.78
C CYS A 144 -7.14 -4.44 -2.24
N TYR A 145 -8.01 -4.43 -3.25
CA TYR A 145 -8.72 -5.62 -3.74
C TYR A 145 -7.78 -6.70 -4.29
N ASP A 146 -6.57 -6.32 -4.71
CA ASP A 146 -5.50 -7.26 -5.09
C ASP A 146 -5.24 -8.29 -3.99
N LEU A 147 -5.45 -7.93 -2.70
CA LEU A 147 -5.29 -8.83 -1.56
C LEU A 147 -6.03 -10.17 -1.71
N ARG A 148 -7.13 -10.21 -2.47
CA ARG A 148 -7.93 -11.42 -2.67
C ARG A 148 -7.35 -12.39 -3.68
N PHE A 149 -6.31 -12.02 -4.40
CA PHE A 149 -5.73 -12.78 -5.50
C PHE A 149 -4.32 -13.28 -5.12
N PRO A 150 -4.21 -14.50 -4.52
CA PRO A 150 -2.94 -15.04 -4.02
C PRO A 150 -1.88 -15.18 -5.12
N GLU A 151 -2.30 -15.36 -6.37
CA GLU A 151 -1.42 -15.53 -7.52
C GLU A 151 -0.46 -14.34 -7.70
N LEU A 152 -0.96 -13.12 -7.50
CA LEU A 152 -0.16 -11.90 -7.61
C LEU A 152 0.97 -11.89 -6.58
N PHE A 153 0.65 -12.20 -5.32
CA PHE A 153 1.61 -12.20 -4.21
C PHE A 153 2.64 -13.32 -4.35
N ARG A 154 2.20 -14.50 -4.81
CA ARG A 154 3.11 -15.60 -5.12
C ARG A 154 4.12 -15.21 -6.21
N ARG A 155 3.68 -14.49 -7.25
CA ARG A 155 4.59 -14.01 -8.29
C ARG A 155 5.58 -12.99 -7.74
N TYR A 156 5.17 -12.07 -6.86
CA TYR A 156 6.10 -11.15 -6.19
C TYR A 156 7.16 -11.89 -5.36
N ALA A 157 6.76 -12.90 -4.61
CA ALA A 157 7.69 -13.70 -3.84
C ALA A 157 8.66 -14.50 -4.71
N LEU A 158 8.21 -15.01 -5.87
CA LEU A 158 9.05 -15.68 -6.88
C LEU A 158 10.01 -14.71 -7.57
N ASP A 159 9.63 -13.44 -7.69
CA ASP A 159 10.52 -12.36 -8.16
C ASP A 159 11.46 -11.86 -7.05
N ASP A 160 11.49 -12.59 -5.89
CA ASP A 160 12.32 -12.36 -4.69
C ASP A 160 12.01 -11.06 -3.92
N ALA A 161 10.77 -10.56 -3.98
CA ALA A 161 10.36 -9.47 -3.09
C ALA A 161 10.44 -9.92 -1.62
N ALA A 162 11.14 -9.13 -0.80
CA ALA A 162 11.26 -9.37 0.64
C ALA A 162 10.17 -8.64 1.44
N VAL A 163 9.69 -7.52 0.91
CA VAL A 163 8.64 -6.69 1.52
C VAL A 163 7.55 -6.41 0.49
N ILE A 164 6.30 -6.62 0.86
CA ILE A 164 5.14 -6.29 0.01
C ILE A 164 4.29 -5.25 0.71
N PHE A 165 4.05 -4.13 0.05
CA PHE A 165 3.19 -3.05 0.52
C PHE A 165 1.79 -3.17 -0.08
N LEU A 166 0.77 -2.93 0.74
CA LEU A 166 -0.63 -3.00 0.33
C LEU A 166 -1.42 -1.75 0.80
N PRO A 167 -1.32 -0.63 0.10
CA PRO A 167 -2.25 0.48 0.26
C PRO A 167 -3.70 0.08 0.04
N SER A 168 -4.63 0.49 0.93
CA SER A 168 -6.03 0.08 0.85
C SER A 168 -7.01 1.12 1.37
N ALA A 169 -8.26 0.98 0.90
CA ALA A 169 -9.47 1.58 1.45
C ALA A 169 -10.47 0.45 1.75
N TRP A 170 -10.27 -0.25 2.87
CA TRP A 170 -11.01 -1.47 3.21
C TRP A 170 -12.07 -1.19 4.29
N PRO A 171 -13.35 -1.59 4.06
CA PRO A 171 -14.43 -1.27 4.99
C PRO A 171 -14.44 -2.16 6.23
N THR A 172 -14.95 -1.63 7.32
CA THR A 172 -15.19 -2.36 8.58
C THR A 172 -16.00 -3.64 8.40
N ALA A 173 -17.01 -3.63 7.51
CA ALA A 173 -17.88 -4.78 7.27
C ALA A 173 -17.13 -6.06 6.80
N ARG A 174 -15.88 -5.95 6.36
CA ARG A 174 -15.05 -7.06 5.91
C ARG A 174 -13.65 -7.04 6.53
N ILE A 175 -13.53 -6.43 7.70
CA ILE A 175 -12.22 -6.22 8.33
C ILE A 175 -11.54 -7.55 8.76
N GLU A 176 -12.33 -8.57 9.08
CA GLU A 176 -11.77 -9.91 9.38
C GLU A 176 -11.15 -10.57 8.15
N HIS A 177 -11.71 -10.34 6.94
CA HIS A 177 -11.06 -10.77 5.70
C HIS A 177 -9.71 -10.05 5.49
N TRP A 178 -9.66 -8.76 5.79
CA TRP A 178 -8.44 -7.95 5.75
C TRP A 178 -7.35 -8.54 6.65
N ALA A 179 -7.66 -8.74 7.92
CA ALA A 179 -6.73 -9.26 8.90
C ALA A 179 -6.22 -10.67 8.53
N THR A 180 -7.15 -11.56 8.17
CA THR A 180 -6.83 -12.96 7.79
C THR A 180 -5.98 -13.04 6.53
N LEU A 181 -6.39 -12.33 5.46
CA LEU A 181 -5.69 -12.40 4.18
C LEU A 181 -4.32 -11.73 4.25
N SER A 182 -4.18 -10.60 4.95
CA SER A 182 -2.88 -9.95 5.11
C SER A 182 -1.87 -10.86 5.80
N GLN A 183 -2.28 -11.53 6.87
CA GLN A 183 -1.45 -12.50 7.58
C GLN A 183 -1.13 -13.71 6.71
N ALA A 184 -2.11 -14.23 5.96
CA ALA A 184 -1.89 -15.35 5.04
C ALA A 184 -0.85 -14.99 3.97
N ARG A 185 -0.92 -13.78 3.38
CA ARG A 185 0.06 -13.32 2.37
C ARG A 185 1.48 -13.27 2.91
N ALA A 186 1.66 -12.86 4.16
CA ALA A 186 2.98 -12.87 4.82
C ALA A 186 3.51 -14.30 4.96
N VAL A 187 2.72 -15.20 5.54
CA VAL A 187 3.12 -16.57 5.87
C VAL A 187 3.35 -17.42 4.62
N GLU A 188 2.38 -17.49 3.71
CA GLU A 188 2.45 -18.36 2.54
C GLU A 188 3.52 -17.96 1.53
N ASN A 189 3.95 -16.69 1.54
CA ASN A 189 4.96 -16.13 0.65
C ASN A 189 6.30 -15.87 1.35
N GLN A 190 6.38 -16.08 2.67
CA GLN A 190 7.59 -15.86 3.49
C GLN A 190 8.17 -14.46 3.27
N VAL A 191 7.31 -13.44 3.36
CA VAL A 191 7.66 -12.03 3.14
C VAL A 191 7.18 -11.17 4.30
N PHE A 192 7.81 -10.01 4.50
CA PHE A 192 7.21 -8.96 5.30
C PHE A 192 6.03 -8.36 4.55
N PHE A 193 4.89 -8.21 5.22
CA PHE A 193 3.67 -7.70 4.62
C PHE A 193 3.21 -6.44 5.34
N VAL A 194 3.19 -5.31 4.63
CA VAL A 194 2.84 -4.00 5.16
C VAL A 194 1.47 -3.61 4.63
N ALA A 195 0.44 -3.89 5.42
CA ALA A 195 -0.95 -3.64 5.09
C ALA A 195 -1.39 -2.28 5.62
N VAL A 196 -1.73 -1.35 4.73
CA VAL A 196 -2.07 0.04 5.06
C VAL A 196 -3.50 0.31 4.69
N ASN A 197 -4.33 0.67 5.66
CA ASN A 197 -5.72 1.04 5.44
C ASN A 197 -5.97 2.48 5.88
N GLY A 198 -6.99 3.13 5.32
CA GLY A 198 -7.44 4.42 5.80
C GLY A 198 -8.31 4.32 7.05
N SER A 199 -8.48 5.44 7.74
CA SER A 199 -9.53 5.69 8.70
C SER A 199 -10.55 6.70 8.13
N GLY A 200 -11.70 6.90 8.81
CA GLY A 200 -12.78 7.74 8.29
C GLY A 200 -13.90 6.92 7.64
N ALA A 201 -14.50 7.41 6.56
CA ALA A 201 -15.65 6.75 5.94
C ALA A 201 -15.69 6.94 4.41
N PHE A 202 -16.38 6.01 3.75
CA PHE A 202 -16.77 6.13 2.34
C PHE A 202 -17.87 7.18 2.16
N ALA A 203 -18.12 7.59 0.91
CA ALA A 203 -19.13 8.58 0.56
C ALA A 203 -20.56 8.19 0.99
N ASN A 204 -20.86 6.92 1.17
CA ASN A 204 -22.13 6.39 1.66
C ASN A 204 -22.20 6.28 3.19
N GLY A 205 -21.22 6.80 3.92
CA GLY A 205 -21.15 6.75 5.38
C GLY A 205 -20.63 5.44 5.98
N MET A 206 -20.33 4.41 5.16
CA MET A 206 -19.74 3.17 5.65
C MET A 206 -18.32 3.44 6.17
N PRO A 207 -17.96 3.05 7.41
CA PRO A 207 -16.64 3.32 7.95
C PRO A 207 -15.55 2.49 7.27
N LEU A 208 -14.38 3.11 7.10
CA LEU A 208 -13.12 2.43 6.83
C LEU A 208 -12.69 1.64 8.06
N GLY A 209 -12.13 0.46 7.84
CA GLY A 209 -11.87 -0.48 8.94
C GLY A 209 -10.59 -0.23 9.71
N GLY A 210 -9.71 0.66 9.25
CA GLY A 210 -8.39 0.81 9.85
C GLY A 210 -7.63 -0.51 9.90
N ARG A 211 -7.12 -0.87 11.08
CA ARG A 211 -6.38 -2.10 11.35
C ARG A 211 -5.21 -2.33 10.39
N SER A 212 -4.49 -1.24 10.09
CA SER A 212 -3.21 -1.33 9.40
C SER A 212 -2.25 -2.17 10.22
N ALA A 213 -1.38 -2.95 9.56
CA ALA A 213 -0.46 -3.83 10.25
C ALA A 213 0.86 -4.00 9.48
N ILE A 214 1.94 -4.21 10.24
CA ILE A 214 3.24 -4.67 9.75
C ILE A 214 3.41 -6.10 10.23
N ILE A 215 3.53 -7.06 9.31
CA ILE A 215 3.50 -8.50 9.60
C ILE A 215 4.79 -9.12 9.10
N ASP A 216 5.42 -9.95 9.92
CA ASP A 216 6.65 -10.67 9.56
C ASP A 216 6.36 -11.97 8.78
N PRO A 217 7.39 -12.65 8.23
CA PRO A 217 7.24 -13.90 7.50
C PRO A 217 6.66 -15.08 8.32
N TRP A 218 6.72 -15.05 9.66
CA TRP A 218 6.09 -16.03 10.54
C TRP A 218 4.62 -15.72 10.81
N GLY A 219 4.10 -14.58 10.32
CA GLY A 219 2.75 -14.11 10.55
C GLY A 219 2.57 -13.35 11.87
N VAL A 220 3.67 -12.99 12.54
CA VAL A 220 3.63 -12.16 13.74
C VAL A 220 3.34 -10.71 13.34
N ARG A 221 2.36 -10.10 13.99
CA ARG A 221 2.09 -8.67 13.83
C ARG A 221 3.07 -7.87 14.68
N LEU A 222 4.05 -7.27 14.03
CA LEU A 222 5.06 -6.42 14.67
C LEU A 222 4.45 -5.10 15.16
N ALA A 223 3.44 -4.61 14.43
CA ALA A 223 2.59 -3.49 14.83
C ALA A 223 1.20 -3.66 14.21
N GLU A 224 0.15 -3.25 14.92
CA GLU A 224 -1.25 -3.20 14.44
C GLU A 224 -1.96 -2.00 15.06
N ALA A 225 -2.76 -1.27 14.27
CA ALA A 225 -3.64 -0.20 14.75
C ALA A 225 -5.05 -0.71 15.05
N ASP A 226 -5.84 0.12 15.71
CA ASP A 226 -7.31 0.01 15.74
C ASP A 226 -7.94 0.68 14.49
N GLU A 227 -9.21 1.09 14.53
CA GLU A 227 -9.91 1.74 13.40
C GLU A 227 -9.64 3.25 13.28
N ARG A 228 -8.99 3.87 14.28
CA ARG A 228 -8.78 5.32 14.33
C ARG A 228 -7.56 5.76 13.53
N GLU A 229 -7.41 7.09 13.36
CA GLU A 229 -6.17 7.68 12.88
C GLU A 229 -4.99 7.19 13.72
N ALA A 230 -3.92 6.71 13.05
CA ALA A 230 -2.74 6.20 13.73
C ALA A 230 -1.49 6.29 12.85
N ILE A 231 -0.35 6.40 13.51
CA ILE A 231 0.97 6.16 12.92
C ILE A 231 1.50 4.89 13.58
N LEU A 232 1.83 3.88 12.77
CA LEU A 232 2.46 2.65 13.25
C LEU A 232 3.89 2.62 12.78
N THR A 233 4.82 2.37 13.67
CA THR A 233 6.22 2.18 13.32
C THR A 233 6.72 0.85 13.85
N ALA A 234 7.39 0.07 12.98
CA ALA A 234 8.09 -1.14 13.37
C ALA A 234 9.43 -1.25 12.64
N GLU A 235 10.41 -1.83 13.31
CA GLU A 235 11.65 -2.25 12.69
C GLU A 235 11.50 -3.70 12.21
N ILE A 236 11.83 -3.95 10.94
CA ILE A 236 11.87 -5.27 10.35
C ILE A 236 13.32 -5.77 10.26
N ASP A 237 13.54 -7.01 10.71
CA ASP A 237 14.83 -7.70 10.58
C ASP A 237 14.76 -8.67 9.40
N LEU A 238 15.40 -8.32 8.29
CA LEU A 238 15.39 -9.13 7.07
C LEU A 238 15.99 -10.53 7.24
N SER A 239 16.83 -10.76 8.28
CA SER A 239 17.39 -12.07 8.58
C SER A 239 16.34 -13.13 8.97
N VAL A 240 15.15 -12.69 9.45
CA VAL A 240 14.01 -13.57 9.72
C VAL A 240 13.55 -14.31 8.44
N ARG A 241 13.68 -13.68 7.28
CA ARG A 241 13.35 -14.32 6.00
C ARG A 241 14.32 -15.45 5.66
N ASP A 242 15.60 -15.30 5.99
CA ASP A 242 16.59 -16.34 5.78
C ASP A 242 16.41 -17.49 6.79
N GLU A 243 15.99 -17.16 8.01
CA GLU A 243 15.69 -18.15 9.04
C GLU A 243 14.50 -19.03 8.63
N ILE A 244 13.39 -18.44 8.20
CA ILE A 244 12.20 -19.21 7.80
C ILE A 244 12.48 -20.08 6.58
N LYS A 245 13.24 -19.59 5.60
CA LYS A 245 13.66 -20.39 4.44
C LYS A 245 14.48 -21.61 4.84
N ARG A 246 15.36 -21.50 5.83
CA ARG A 246 16.12 -22.64 6.35
C ARG A 246 15.27 -23.64 7.14
N THR A 247 14.20 -23.17 7.78
CA THR A 247 13.33 -23.98 8.64
C THR A 247 12.23 -24.68 7.86
N ILE A 248 11.59 -23.96 6.94
CA ILE A 248 10.47 -24.46 6.10
C ILE A 248 10.65 -23.87 4.70
N ASP A 249 11.33 -24.58 3.80
CA ASP A 249 11.60 -24.09 2.44
C ASP A 249 10.44 -24.42 1.49
N VAL A 250 9.31 -23.70 1.66
CA VAL A 250 8.10 -23.91 0.83
C VAL A 250 8.36 -23.64 -0.66
N PHE A 251 9.36 -22.82 -1.00
CA PHE A 251 9.67 -22.52 -2.41
C PHE A 251 10.44 -23.66 -3.08
N HIS A 252 11.32 -24.34 -2.36
CA HIS A 252 11.99 -25.55 -2.83
C HIS A 252 10.99 -26.71 -3.00
N ASP A 253 10.04 -26.86 -2.08
CA ASP A 253 9.08 -27.97 -2.05
C ASP A 253 7.91 -27.77 -3.05
N ARG A 254 7.86 -26.66 -3.79
CA ARG A 254 6.80 -26.39 -4.78
C ARG A 254 6.82 -27.43 -5.90
N ARG A 255 5.64 -27.84 -6.32
CA ARG A 255 5.39 -28.74 -7.46
C ARG A 255 4.99 -27.88 -8.68
N GLU A 256 5.97 -27.20 -9.30
CA GLU A 256 5.72 -26.22 -10.38
C GLU A 256 4.98 -26.82 -11.57
N GLU A 257 5.14 -28.12 -11.81
CA GLU A 257 4.46 -28.87 -12.85
C GLU A 257 2.95 -29.03 -12.63
N LEU A 258 2.44 -28.66 -11.45
CA LEU A 258 1.01 -28.73 -11.10
C LEU A 258 0.29 -27.38 -11.11
N TYR A 259 1.02 -26.26 -11.35
CA TYR A 259 0.45 -24.90 -11.28
C TYR A 259 0.56 -24.13 -12.59
#